data_831dbd78e6258df966c7a7aabb29fd33
#
_entry.id   831dbd78e6258df966c7a7aabb29fd33
#
_cell.length_a   1.000
_cell.length_b   1.000
_cell.length_c   1.000
_cell.angle_alpha   90.00
_cell.angle_beta   90.00
_cell.angle_gamma   90.00
#
_symmetry.space_group_name_H-M   'P 1'
#
loop_
_entity.id
_entity.type
_entity.pdbx_description
1 polymer ?
#
loop_
_entity_poly.entity_id
_entity_poly.type
_entity_poly.pdbx_seq_one_letter_code
_entity_poly.pdbx_strand_id
1 'polypeptide(L)'
;MSDDITTIIFEHPLNEKMRSWLRIENSLIQINSFRAIDSLPTALSFFRAISEFIEVLDRGEIRAELLKELEKRQKKLQQWLSFPNVDKAIVTQIIDELAENAAVLSKAPRIGQHLKQDKVISLVKQRLSIPGGCCNFDVPAL
;
A
#
# COMPACT_ATOMS: atom_id res chain seq x y z
N MET A 1 -5.41 39.75 3.28
CA MET A 1 -4.53 38.68 2.79
C MET A 1 -4.46 37.65 3.89
N SER A 2 -5.22 36.57 3.77
CA SER A 2 -5.11 35.45 4.67
C SER A 2 -3.90 34.63 4.19
N ASP A 3 -2.83 34.63 4.99
CA ASP A 3 -1.73 33.69 4.82
C ASP A 3 -2.29 32.27 5.02
N ASP A 4 -2.57 31.57 3.93
CA ASP A 4 -2.81 30.13 3.97
C ASP A 4 -1.53 29.46 4.45
N ILE A 5 -1.44 29.24 5.75
CA ILE A 5 -0.36 28.47 6.35
C ILE A 5 -0.56 27.03 5.88
N THR A 6 0.16 26.65 4.83
CA THR A 6 0.22 25.27 4.38
C THR A 6 0.90 24.45 5.47
N THR A 7 0.11 23.71 6.25
CA THR A 7 0.66 22.80 7.27
C THR A 7 1.27 21.60 6.60
N ILE A 8 2.58 21.41 6.76
CA ILE A 8 3.29 20.23 6.30
C ILE A 8 3.31 19.21 7.43
N ILE A 9 2.74 18.04 7.19
CA ILE A 9 2.70 16.94 8.15
C ILE A 9 3.83 15.98 7.83
N PHE A 10 4.66 15.67 8.84
CA PHE A 10 5.71 14.66 8.75
C PHE A 10 5.34 13.45 9.59
N GLU A 11 5.48 12.26 9.02
CA GLU A 11 5.30 11.00 9.70
C GLU A 11 6.64 10.39 10.07
N HIS A 12 6.77 9.95 11.33
CA HIS A 12 7.96 9.27 11.81
C HIS A 12 7.62 7.85 12.25
N PRO A 13 8.00 6.81 11.50
CA PRO A 13 7.73 5.43 11.87
C PRO A 13 8.56 5.01 13.08
N LEU A 14 7.88 4.50 14.12
CA LEU A 14 8.52 4.10 15.38
C LEU A 14 9.25 2.75 15.30
N ASN A 15 8.97 1.96 14.27
CA ASN A 15 9.61 0.66 14.04
C ASN A 15 9.59 0.27 12.56
N GLU A 16 10.35 -0.76 12.18
CA GLU A 16 10.44 -1.23 10.78
C GLU A 16 9.11 -1.71 10.20
N LYS A 17 8.24 -2.28 11.02
CA LYS A 17 6.91 -2.73 10.61
C LYS A 17 6.05 -1.54 10.16
N MET A 18 5.98 -0.48 10.98
CA MET A 18 5.29 0.75 10.61
C MET A 18 5.90 1.40 9.37
N ARG A 19 7.23 1.41 9.26
CA ARG A 19 7.92 1.92 8.08
C ARG A 19 7.52 1.18 6.82
N SER A 20 7.43 -0.14 6.86
CA SER A 20 6.99 -0.96 5.72
C SER A 20 5.55 -0.66 5.33
N TRP A 21 4.65 -0.50 6.31
CA TRP A 21 3.26 -0.16 6.04
C TRP A 21 3.07 1.23 5.44
N LEU A 22 3.78 2.23 5.95
CA LEU A 22 3.78 3.57 5.38
C LEU A 22 4.33 3.59 3.94
N ARG A 23 5.32 2.77 3.63
CA ARG A 23 5.81 2.61 2.24
C ARG A 23 4.76 1.99 1.33
N ILE A 24 4.03 0.97 1.80
CA ILE A 24 2.94 0.36 1.05
C ILE A 24 1.83 1.38 0.79
N GLU A 25 1.40 2.08 1.83
CA GLU A 25 0.38 3.13 1.72
C GLU A 25 0.79 4.20 0.72
N ASN A 26 2.00 4.74 0.85
CA ASN A 26 2.54 5.75 -0.07
C ASN A 26 2.59 5.24 -1.51
N SER A 27 3.04 4.00 -1.74
CA SER A 27 3.07 3.40 -3.07
C SER A 27 1.67 3.27 -3.66
N LEU A 28 0.68 2.86 -2.88
CA LEU A 28 -0.71 2.77 -3.32
C LEU A 28 -1.31 4.13 -3.64
N ILE A 29 -1.02 5.16 -2.85
CA ILE A 29 -1.42 6.55 -3.12
C ILE A 29 -0.83 7.02 -4.44
N GLN A 30 0.46 6.77 -4.70
CA GLN A 30 1.12 7.15 -5.94
C GLN A 30 0.54 6.39 -7.14
N ILE A 31 0.37 5.08 -7.06
CA ILE A 31 -0.26 4.28 -8.12
C ILE A 31 -1.64 4.85 -8.46
N ASN A 32 -2.46 5.16 -7.45
CA ASN A 32 -3.78 5.71 -7.67
C ASN A 32 -3.73 7.13 -8.27
N SER A 33 -2.76 7.94 -7.90
CA SER A 33 -2.59 9.30 -8.43
C SER A 33 -2.18 9.32 -9.91
N PHE A 34 -1.39 8.34 -10.34
CA PHE A 34 -0.89 8.25 -11.72
C PHE A 34 -1.67 7.27 -12.61
N ARG A 35 -2.80 6.74 -12.15
CA ARG A 35 -3.59 5.77 -12.93
C ARG A 35 -4.19 6.33 -14.24
N ALA A 36 -4.40 7.64 -14.30
CA ALA A 36 -4.82 8.31 -15.53
C ALA A 36 -3.57 8.58 -16.40
N ILE A 37 -3.24 7.61 -17.26
CA ILE A 37 -2.06 7.67 -18.11
C ILE A 37 -2.41 8.45 -19.35
N ASP A 38 -1.99 9.70 -19.40
CA ASP A 38 -2.23 10.64 -20.50
C ASP A 38 -0.94 11.08 -21.24
N SER A 39 0.20 10.72 -20.67
CA SER A 39 1.52 11.10 -21.19
C SER A 39 2.59 10.08 -20.79
N LEU A 40 3.71 10.09 -21.51
CA LEU A 40 4.85 9.25 -21.17
C LEU A 40 5.40 9.51 -19.75
N PRO A 41 5.56 10.75 -19.27
CA PRO A 41 5.97 11.00 -17.89
C PRO A 41 5.02 10.41 -16.86
N THR A 42 3.71 10.51 -17.07
CA THR A 42 2.69 9.91 -16.19
C THR A 42 2.79 8.38 -16.19
N ALA A 43 2.95 7.77 -17.38
CA ALA A 43 3.16 6.33 -17.51
C ALA A 43 4.40 5.86 -16.74
N LEU A 44 5.52 6.54 -16.88
CA LEU A 44 6.76 6.20 -16.17
C LEU A 44 6.61 6.34 -14.66
N SER A 45 5.93 7.38 -14.19
CA SER A 45 5.64 7.57 -12.76
C SER A 45 4.75 6.46 -12.20
N PHE A 46 3.73 6.05 -12.95
CA PHE A 46 2.86 4.93 -12.61
C PHE A 46 3.65 3.62 -12.49
N PHE A 47 4.45 3.27 -13.49
CA PHE A 47 5.24 2.04 -13.47
C PHE A 47 6.34 2.04 -12.41
N ARG A 48 6.94 3.20 -12.11
CA ARG A 48 7.87 3.33 -10.96
C ARG A 48 7.17 3.02 -9.64
N ALA A 49 5.99 3.61 -9.41
CA ALA A 49 5.22 3.36 -8.21
C ALA A 49 4.85 1.87 -8.06
N ILE A 50 4.45 1.20 -9.16
CA ILE A 50 4.20 -0.25 -9.15
C ILE A 50 5.49 -1.04 -8.85
N SER A 51 6.62 -0.66 -9.44
CA SER A 51 7.90 -1.35 -9.21
C SER A 51 8.35 -1.23 -7.76
N GLU A 52 8.24 -0.04 -7.17
CA GLU A 52 8.53 0.19 -5.74
C GLU A 52 7.58 -0.60 -4.83
N PHE A 53 6.30 -0.65 -5.17
CA PHE A 53 5.32 -1.45 -4.45
C PHE A 53 5.68 -2.94 -4.44
N ILE A 54 6.04 -3.49 -5.60
CA ILE A 54 6.50 -4.89 -5.71
C ILE A 54 7.74 -5.13 -4.84
N GLU A 55 8.71 -4.21 -4.85
CA GLU A 55 9.93 -4.35 -4.05
C GLU A 55 9.66 -4.31 -2.54
N VAL A 56 8.74 -3.47 -2.09
CA VAL A 56 8.33 -3.45 -0.68
C VAL A 56 7.66 -4.76 -0.29
N LEU A 57 6.80 -5.31 -1.16
CA LEU A 57 6.13 -6.60 -0.93
C LEU A 57 7.12 -7.78 -0.88
N ASP A 58 8.24 -7.69 -1.61
CA ASP A 58 9.26 -8.75 -1.64
C ASP A 58 10.11 -8.82 -0.39
N ARG A 59 10.18 -7.74 0.39
CA ARG A 59 11.05 -7.64 1.56
C ARG A 59 10.51 -8.34 2.80
N GLY A 60 9.25 -8.81 2.80
CA GLY A 60 8.67 -9.42 3.98
C GLY A 60 7.40 -10.21 3.73
N GLU A 61 6.96 -10.91 4.75
CA GLU A 61 5.67 -11.62 4.79
C GLU A 61 4.53 -10.67 5.18
N ILE A 62 4.37 -9.59 4.41
CA ILE A 62 3.43 -8.49 4.68
C ILE A 62 2.02 -8.98 5.00
N ARG A 63 1.54 -10.01 4.26
CA ARG A 63 0.21 -10.59 4.49
C ARG A 63 0.09 -11.21 5.89
N ALA A 64 1.07 -12.01 6.28
CA ALA A 64 1.08 -12.65 7.59
C ALA A 64 1.20 -11.62 8.73
N GLU A 65 2.00 -10.59 8.53
CA GLU A 65 2.16 -9.49 9.49
C GLU A 65 0.87 -8.69 9.65
N LEU A 66 0.18 -8.37 8.55
CA LEU A 66 -1.11 -7.67 8.58
C LEU A 66 -2.18 -8.51 9.29
N LEU A 67 -2.31 -9.80 8.94
CA LEU A 67 -3.27 -10.71 9.60
C LEU A 67 -3.04 -10.76 11.11
N LYS A 68 -1.80 -10.94 11.53
CA LYS A 68 -1.43 -10.96 12.94
C LYS A 68 -1.79 -9.65 13.66
N GLU A 69 -1.62 -8.51 13.01
CA GLU A 69 -1.96 -7.23 13.60
C GLU A 69 -3.48 -7.01 13.68
N LEU A 70 -4.24 -7.42 12.65
CA LEU A 70 -5.70 -7.37 12.66
C LEU A 70 -6.26 -8.20 13.82
N GLU A 71 -5.77 -9.43 14.00
CA GLU A 71 -6.17 -10.29 15.12
C GLU A 71 -5.82 -9.67 16.49
N LYS A 72 -4.63 -9.10 16.62
CA LYS A 72 -4.21 -8.44 17.85
C LYS A 72 -5.12 -7.26 18.21
N ARG A 73 -5.50 -6.47 17.21
CA ARG A 73 -6.41 -5.33 17.40
C ARG A 73 -7.82 -5.78 17.76
N GLN A 74 -8.34 -6.82 17.11
CA GLN A 74 -9.62 -7.41 17.47
C GLN A 74 -9.66 -7.85 18.93
N LYS A 75 -8.66 -8.61 19.38
CA LYS A 75 -8.56 -9.07 20.78
C LYS A 75 -8.52 -7.89 21.76
N LYS A 76 -7.79 -6.84 21.43
CA LYS A 76 -7.72 -5.64 22.27
C LYS A 76 -9.08 -4.92 22.36
N LEU A 77 -9.77 -4.76 21.24
CA LEU A 77 -11.09 -4.14 21.21
C LEU A 77 -12.15 -4.97 21.91
N GLN A 78 -12.09 -6.30 21.82
CA GLN A 78 -12.97 -7.19 22.58
C GLN A 78 -12.82 -7.00 24.09
N GLN A 79 -11.60 -6.76 24.59
CA GLN A 79 -11.38 -6.43 26.00
C GLN A 79 -12.04 -5.10 26.38
N TRP A 80 -12.08 -4.11 25.46
CA TRP A 80 -12.72 -2.83 25.73
C TRP A 80 -14.24 -2.93 25.93
N LEU A 81 -14.91 -3.92 25.35
CA LEU A 81 -16.34 -4.15 25.56
C LEU A 81 -16.70 -4.43 27.03
N SER A 82 -15.73 -4.81 27.86
CA SER A 82 -15.94 -5.00 29.30
C SER A 82 -15.93 -3.70 30.11
N PHE A 83 -15.45 -2.59 29.52
CA PHE A 83 -15.38 -1.31 30.23
C PHE A 83 -16.72 -0.55 30.18
N PRO A 84 -17.12 0.10 31.29
CA PRO A 84 -18.44 0.75 31.38
C PRO A 84 -18.58 2.01 30.53
N ASN A 85 -17.49 2.72 30.27
CA ASN A 85 -17.50 4.03 29.59
C ASN A 85 -17.13 3.92 28.09
N VAL A 86 -17.37 2.79 27.46
CA VAL A 86 -17.07 2.54 26.06
C VAL A 86 -18.37 2.48 25.27
N ASP A 87 -18.40 3.16 24.12
CA ASP A 87 -19.48 2.99 23.15
C ASP A 87 -19.36 1.60 22.49
N LYS A 88 -20.15 0.67 23.03
CA LYS A 88 -20.11 -0.74 22.60
C LYS A 88 -20.54 -0.92 21.17
N ALA A 89 -21.43 -0.08 20.64
CA ALA A 89 -21.89 -0.18 19.26
C ALA A 89 -20.76 0.15 18.28
N ILE A 90 -20.04 1.24 18.53
CA ILE A 90 -18.89 1.64 17.70
C ILE A 90 -17.78 0.59 17.78
N VAL A 91 -17.45 0.10 18.98
CA VAL A 91 -16.39 -0.90 19.16
C VAL A 91 -16.75 -2.20 18.44
N THR A 92 -18.00 -2.67 18.53
CA THR A 92 -18.46 -3.87 17.84
C THR A 92 -18.35 -3.68 16.32
N GLN A 93 -18.79 -2.55 15.79
CA GLN A 93 -18.65 -2.25 14.36
C GLN A 93 -17.19 -2.35 13.91
N ILE A 94 -16.25 -1.75 14.64
CA ILE A 94 -14.81 -1.81 14.30
C ILE A 94 -14.30 -3.26 14.35
N ILE A 95 -14.72 -4.05 15.34
CA ILE A 95 -14.34 -5.46 15.43
C ILE A 95 -14.83 -6.24 14.20
N ASP A 96 -16.06 -6.01 13.76
CA ASP A 96 -16.63 -6.67 12.60
C ASP A 96 -15.90 -6.27 11.30
N GLU A 97 -15.59 -4.98 11.11
CA GLU A 97 -14.78 -4.49 9.98
C GLU A 97 -13.37 -5.12 9.96
N LEU A 98 -12.72 -5.24 11.11
CA LEU A 98 -11.41 -5.91 11.22
C LEU A 98 -11.51 -7.40 10.89
N ALA A 99 -12.60 -8.07 11.30
CA ALA A 99 -12.86 -9.48 11.00
C ALA A 99 -13.07 -9.70 9.50
N GLU A 100 -13.87 -8.86 8.85
CA GLU A 100 -14.11 -8.91 7.41
C GLU A 100 -12.81 -8.70 6.62
N ASN A 101 -12.03 -7.67 6.96
CA ASN A 101 -10.75 -7.41 6.34
C ASN A 101 -9.76 -8.57 6.50
N ALA A 102 -9.70 -9.18 7.70
CA ALA A 102 -8.88 -10.35 7.95
C ALA A 102 -9.33 -11.56 7.12
N ALA A 103 -10.65 -11.78 6.97
CA ALA A 103 -11.19 -12.86 6.15
C ALA A 103 -10.87 -12.69 4.66
N VAL A 104 -11.01 -11.48 4.14
CA VAL A 104 -10.64 -11.15 2.75
C VAL A 104 -9.15 -11.37 2.53
N LEU A 105 -8.31 -10.84 3.42
CA LEU A 105 -6.86 -10.95 3.31
C LEU A 105 -6.37 -12.40 3.41
N SER A 106 -7.00 -13.22 4.27
CA SER A 106 -6.64 -14.64 4.45
C SER A 106 -6.92 -15.48 3.21
N LYS A 107 -8.00 -15.17 2.48
CA LYS A 107 -8.40 -15.87 1.25
C LYS A 107 -7.72 -15.35 0.00
N ALA A 108 -7.17 -14.14 0.06
CA ALA A 108 -6.51 -13.52 -1.08
C ALA A 108 -5.25 -14.32 -1.50
N PRO A 109 -4.91 -14.37 -2.80
CA PRO A 109 -3.64 -14.90 -3.26
C PRO A 109 -2.48 -14.05 -2.72
N ARG A 110 -1.24 -14.52 -2.91
CA ARG A 110 -0.07 -13.75 -2.51
C ARG A 110 -0.11 -12.34 -3.10
N ILE A 111 -0.04 -11.33 -2.23
CA ILE A 111 -0.13 -9.93 -2.63
C ILE A 111 0.92 -9.60 -3.69
N GLY A 112 0.50 -8.99 -4.80
CA GLY A 112 1.39 -8.55 -5.88
C GLY A 112 1.89 -9.66 -6.81
N GLN A 113 1.53 -10.92 -6.61
CA GLN A 113 2.01 -12.01 -7.46
C GLN A 113 1.62 -11.81 -8.93
N HIS A 114 0.38 -11.41 -9.20
CA HIS A 114 -0.11 -11.13 -10.55
C HIS A 114 0.64 -9.97 -11.23
N LEU A 115 1.03 -8.95 -10.46
CA LEU A 115 1.83 -7.83 -10.97
C LEU A 115 3.22 -8.27 -11.43
N LYS A 116 3.84 -9.22 -10.71
CA LYS A 116 5.15 -9.78 -11.07
C LYS A 116 5.09 -10.65 -12.32
N GLN A 117 3.95 -11.28 -12.57
CA GLN A 117 3.73 -12.16 -13.72
C GLN A 117 3.32 -11.38 -14.97
N ASP A 118 2.95 -10.12 -14.83
CA ASP A 118 2.60 -9.26 -15.95
C ASP A 118 3.83 -8.93 -16.78
N LYS A 119 3.74 -9.20 -18.10
CA LYS A 119 4.86 -9.04 -19.04
C LYS A 119 5.26 -7.58 -19.24
N VAL A 120 4.28 -6.67 -19.26
CA VAL A 120 4.54 -5.24 -19.46
C VAL A 120 5.21 -4.66 -18.22
N ILE A 121 4.69 -4.96 -17.03
CA ILE A 121 5.26 -4.52 -15.75
C ILE A 121 6.70 -5.04 -15.62
N SER A 122 6.94 -6.32 -15.92
CA SER A 122 8.27 -6.92 -15.85
C SER A 122 9.25 -6.26 -16.83
N LEU A 123 8.84 -6.01 -18.07
CA LEU A 123 9.65 -5.35 -19.09
C LEU A 123 10.01 -3.93 -18.65
N VAL A 124 9.02 -3.15 -18.26
CA VAL A 124 9.25 -1.74 -17.86
C VAL A 124 10.12 -1.68 -16.60
N LYS A 125 9.91 -2.57 -15.62
CA LYS A 125 10.77 -2.65 -14.43
C LYS A 125 12.23 -2.89 -14.77
N GLN A 126 12.52 -3.78 -15.71
CA GLN A 126 13.89 -4.02 -16.18
C GLN A 126 14.49 -2.77 -16.83
N ARG A 127 13.71 -2.06 -17.65
CA ARG A 127 14.16 -0.85 -18.35
C ARG A 127 14.35 0.35 -17.43
N LEU A 128 13.52 0.50 -16.40
CA LEU A 128 13.63 1.57 -15.41
C LEU A 128 14.96 1.52 -14.62
N SER A 129 15.59 0.36 -14.52
CA SER A 129 16.90 0.22 -13.87
C SER A 129 18.08 0.69 -14.75
N ILE A 130 17.84 0.94 -16.04
CA ILE A 130 18.84 1.36 -16.99
C ILE A 130 18.76 2.89 -17.17
N PRO A 131 19.86 3.65 -17.06
CA PRO A 131 19.86 5.08 -17.34
C PRO A 131 19.38 5.36 -18.77
N GLY A 132 18.33 6.20 -18.91
CA GLY A 132 17.70 6.48 -20.22
C GLY A 132 16.84 5.34 -20.77
N GLY A 133 16.65 4.26 -20.03
CA GLY A 133 15.67 3.21 -20.34
C GLY A 133 14.24 3.78 -20.34
N CYS A 134 13.33 3.12 -21.03
CA CYS A 134 11.95 3.60 -21.24
C CYS A 134 11.81 4.88 -22.09
N CYS A 135 12.80 5.21 -22.92
CA CYS A 135 12.61 6.20 -23.96
C CYS A 135 11.76 5.62 -25.12
N ASN A 136 11.27 6.50 -26.02
CA ASN A 136 10.29 6.13 -27.04
C ASN A 136 10.69 4.97 -27.96
N PHE A 137 12.00 4.72 -28.15
CA PHE A 137 12.48 3.60 -28.95
C PHE A 137 12.77 2.34 -28.12
N ASP A 138 12.87 2.45 -26.80
CA ASP A 138 13.27 1.35 -25.93
C ASP A 138 12.05 0.50 -25.47
N VAL A 139 10.90 1.13 -25.27
CA VAL A 139 9.63 0.48 -24.95
C VAL A 139 8.51 1.02 -25.83
N PRO A 140 8.37 0.51 -27.06
CA PRO A 140 7.35 1.00 -28.01
C PRO A 140 5.90 0.75 -27.53
N ALA A 141 5.70 -0.10 -26.54
CA ALA A 141 4.38 -0.43 -26.00
C ALA A 141 3.88 0.54 -24.91
N LEU A 142 4.71 1.49 -24.50
CA LEU A 142 4.30 2.59 -23.64
C LEU A 142 3.82 3.75 -24.51
#